data_53db4e1f0d20f2c65c8499581a85edeb
#
_entry.id   53db4e1f0d20f2c65c8499581a85edeb
#
_cell.length_a   1.000
_cell.length_b   1.000
_cell.length_c   1.000
_cell.angle_alpha   90.00
_cell.angle_beta   90.00
_cell.angle_gamma   90.00
#
_symmetry.space_group_name_H-M   'P 1'
#
loop_
_entity.id
_entity.type
_entity.pdbx_description
1 polymer ?
#
loop_
_entity_poly.entity_id
_entity_poly.type
_entity_poly.pdbx_seq_one_letter_code
_entity_poly.pdbx_strand_id
1 'polypeptide(L)'
;MKAILTSLLIFIATLFISQATFAQERTTDRVWASPNASVAQTIGLTEIYLTYGRPSVNEREIFGGLVPFGEVWRTGANEATAIVFSDDVLIEGELVPEGTYSLYTIPGQNEWTIIINNKLSWGTQYDEAEDFLRVTVQSKESFHMEQMMIYFENVTDQDGHLVIHWDTTRVPVHIQLAD
;
A
#
# COMPACT_ATOMS: atom_id res chain seq x y z
N MET A 1 20.35 -66.55 -17.04
CA MET A 1 19.93 -65.70 -15.92
C MET A 1 19.98 -64.24 -16.40
N LYS A 2 18.84 -63.65 -16.73
CA LYS A 2 18.74 -62.24 -17.19
C LYS A 2 18.33 -61.38 -16.00
N ALA A 3 19.19 -60.45 -15.59
CA ALA A 3 18.90 -59.48 -14.55
C ALA A 3 18.08 -58.35 -15.22
N ILE A 4 16.87 -58.12 -14.71
CA ILE A 4 16.00 -57.00 -15.11
C ILE A 4 16.38 -55.83 -14.19
N LEU A 5 16.98 -54.79 -14.79
CA LEU A 5 17.22 -53.53 -14.13
C LEU A 5 15.95 -52.69 -14.19
N THR A 6 15.28 -52.57 -13.05
CA THR A 6 14.10 -51.70 -12.95
C THR A 6 14.54 -50.30 -12.57
N SER A 7 14.56 -49.35 -13.53
CA SER A 7 14.84 -47.96 -13.27
C SER A 7 13.61 -47.30 -12.62
N LEU A 8 13.74 -46.94 -11.35
CA LEU A 8 12.75 -46.16 -10.61
C LEU A 8 12.94 -44.70 -10.98
N LEU A 9 12.10 -44.18 -11.85
CA LEU A 9 11.99 -42.74 -12.14
C LEU A 9 11.30 -42.06 -10.93
N ILE A 10 12.08 -41.38 -10.10
CA ILE A 10 11.52 -40.51 -9.06
C ILE A 10 11.10 -39.21 -9.73
N PHE A 11 9.79 -39.04 -9.91
CA PHE A 11 9.17 -37.80 -10.35
C PHE A 11 9.14 -36.83 -9.15
N ILE A 12 10.14 -35.97 -9.06
CA ILE A 12 10.11 -34.86 -8.08
C ILE A 12 9.12 -33.81 -8.62
N ALA A 13 7.89 -33.89 -8.16
CA ALA A 13 6.92 -32.80 -8.33
C ALA A 13 7.37 -31.64 -7.44
N THR A 14 8.06 -30.67 -8.01
CA THR A 14 8.29 -29.38 -7.37
C THR A 14 6.94 -28.69 -7.20
N LEU A 15 6.39 -28.78 -5.99
CA LEU A 15 5.23 -27.97 -5.60
C LEU A 15 5.71 -26.52 -5.56
N PHE A 16 5.39 -25.74 -6.58
CA PHE A 16 5.46 -24.28 -6.49
C PHE A 16 4.39 -23.86 -5.48
N ILE A 17 4.77 -23.72 -4.21
CA ILE A 17 3.97 -23.01 -3.23
C ILE A 17 4.12 -21.56 -3.64
N SER A 18 3.12 -21.00 -4.31
CA SER A 18 2.98 -19.56 -4.46
C SER A 18 2.96 -19.00 -3.04
N GLN A 19 4.07 -18.41 -2.65
CA GLN A 19 4.13 -17.60 -1.42
C GLN A 19 3.28 -16.39 -1.73
N ALA A 20 2.03 -16.38 -1.27
CA ALA A 20 1.27 -15.15 -1.21
C ALA A 20 2.12 -14.18 -0.38
N THR A 21 2.69 -13.18 -1.04
CA THR A 21 3.48 -12.14 -0.39
C THR A 21 2.48 -11.28 0.38
N PHE A 22 2.24 -11.65 1.64
CA PHE A 22 1.40 -10.82 2.50
C PHE A 22 2.11 -9.50 2.73
N ALA A 23 1.37 -8.40 2.63
CA ALA A 23 1.80 -7.12 3.15
C ALA A 23 2.30 -7.30 4.59
N GLN A 24 3.20 -6.42 5.04
CA GLN A 24 3.77 -6.47 6.39
C GLN A 24 2.69 -6.85 7.42
N GLU A 25 2.92 -7.98 8.14
CA GLU A 25 2.02 -8.43 9.18
C GLU A 25 1.98 -7.37 10.29
N ARG A 26 0.79 -6.79 10.51
CA ARG A 26 0.61 -5.78 11.56
C ARG A 26 0.41 -6.45 12.91
N THR A 27 1.03 -5.88 13.94
CA THR A 27 0.94 -6.41 15.30
C THR A 27 -0.50 -6.47 15.80
N THR A 28 -0.93 -7.66 16.23
CA THR A 28 -2.29 -7.92 16.76
C THR A 28 -2.29 -8.36 18.23
N ASP A 29 -1.19 -8.18 18.93
CA ASP A 29 -0.97 -8.61 20.32
C ASP A 29 -1.69 -7.75 21.37
N ARG A 30 -2.28 -6.65 20.95
CA ARG A 30 -2.98 -5.69 21.81
C ARG A 30 -4.08 -4.92 21.06
N VAL A 31 -4.95 -4.27 21.83
CA VAL A 31 -5.91 -3.30 21.28
C VAL A 31 -5.20 -1.96 21.04
N TRP A 32 -5.16 -1.53 19.79
CA TRP A 32 -4.60 -0.25 19.38
C TRP A 32 -5.65 0.86 19.38
N ALA A 33 -5.26 2.08 19.80
CA ALA A 33 -6.12 3.26 19.67
C ALA A 33 -6.45 3.58 18.20
N SER A 34 -5.53 3.26 17.29
CA SER A 34 -5.75 3.29 15.84
C SER A 34 -5.82 1.84 15.35
N PRO A 35 -7.01 1.28 15.14
CA PRO A 35 -7.15 -0.12 14.76
C PRO A 35 -6.53 -0.40 13.39
N ASN A 36 -6.07 -1.63 13.21
CA ASN A 36 -5.58 -2.09 11.91
C ASN A 36 -6.73 -2.27 10.93
N ALA A 37 -6.47 -1.98 9.67
CA ALA A 37 -7.38 -2.21 8.56
C ALA A 37 -6.61 -2.72 7.34
N SER A 38 -7.33 -3.30 6.40
CA SER A 38 -6.83 -3.69 5.10
C SER A 38 -7.85 -3.38 4.02
N VAL A 39 -7.37 -3.23 2.81
CA VAL A 39 -8.18 -3.12 1.60
C VAL A 39 -7.49 -3.90 0.49
N ALA A 40 -8.28 -4.59 -0.32
CA ALA A 40 -7.83 -5.26 -1.52
C ALA A 40 -8.69 -4.80 -2.70
N GLN A 41 -8.08 -4.64 -3.85
CA GLN A 41 -8.76 -4.33 -5.11
C GLN A 41 -8.06 -5.04 -6.26
N THR A 42 -8.84 -5.67 -7.12
CA THR A 42 -8.37 -6.23 -8.39
C THR A 42 -8.65 -5.22 -9.51
N ILE A 43 -7.64 -4.90 -10.30
CA ILE A 43 -7.74 -4.13 -11.56
C ILE A 43 -7.29 -5.08 -12.67
N GLY A 44 -8.17 -5.40 -13.62
CA GLY A 44 -7.90 -6.49 -14.58
C GLY A 44 -7.62 -7.81 -13.88
N LEU A 45 -6.39 -8.28 -13.95
CA LEU A 45 -5.92 -9.48 -13.23
C LEU A 45 -4.96 -9.14 -12.07
N THR A 46 -4.52 -7.91 -11.97
CA THR A 46 -3.58 -7.43 -10.94
C THR A 46 -4.30 -7.19 -9.62
N GLU A 47 -3.83 -7.83 -8.56
CA GLU A 47 -4.31 -7.62 -7.20
C GLU A 47 -3.45 -6.56 -6.49
N ILE A 48 -4.13 -5.57 -5.89
CA ILE A 48 -3.50 -4.53 -5.07
C ILE A 48 -4.01 -4.70 -3.66
N TYR A 49 -3.12 -4.87 -2.69
CA TYR A 49 -3.48 -5.09 -1.30
C TYR A 49 -2.75 -4.11 -0.38
N LEU A 50 -3.46 -3.48 0.56
CA LEU A 50 -2.87 -2.58 1.55
C LEU A 50 -3.25 -3.00 2.97
N THR A 51 -2.31 -2.75 3.89
CA THR A 51 -2.57 -2.77 5.34
C THR A 51 -2.15 -1.45 5.97
N TYR A 52 -2.96 -0.92 6.88
CA TYR A 52 -2.72 0.39 7.49
C TYR A 52 -3.36 0.50 8.87
N GLY A 53 -2.88 1.44 9.69
CA GLY A 53 -3.54 1.83 10.94
C GLY A 53 -4.51 2.98 10.69
N ARG A 54 -5.73 2.92 11.27
CA ARG A 54 -6.82 3.90 11.08
C ARG A 54 -6.90 4.85 12.28
N PRO A 55 -6.19 6.00 12.27
CA PRO A 55 -6.39 7.01 13.31
C PRO A 55 -7.74 7.71 13.17
N SER A 56 -8.28 8.21 14.29
CA SER A 56 -9.48 9.05 14.34
C SER A 56 -9.08 10.52 14.43
N VAL A 57 -9.97 11.41 13.99
CA VAL A 57 -9.81 12.87 14.11
C VAL A 57 -9.83 13.27 15.59
N ASN A 58 -10.82 12.80 16.37
CA ASN A 58 -10.97 13.11 17.79
C ASN A 58 -10.89 14.63 18.05
N GLU A 59 -11.64 15.43 17.29
CA GLU A 59 -11.71 16.89 17.43
C GLU A 59 -10.35 17.62 17.26
N ARG A 60 -9.35 16.99 16.62
CA ARG A 60 -8.03 17.59 16.38
C ARG A 60 -7.95 18.18 14.99
N GLU A 61 -7.13 19.22 14.83
CA GLU A 61 -6.66 19.64 13.52
C GLU A 61 -5.69 18.58 12.99
N ILE A 62 -5.99 18.02 11.81
CA ILE A 62 -5.23 16.91 11.25
C ILE A 62 -4.07 17.41 10.42
N PHE A 63 -4.34 17.89 9.20
CA PHE A 63 -3.30 18.34 8.29
C PHE A 63 -2.92 19.79 8.57
N GLY A 64 -1.64 20.04 8.85
CA GLY A 64 -1.13 21.30 9.38
C GLY A 64 -1.00 21.30 10.90
N GLY A 65 -1.72 20.40 11.59
CA GLY A 65 -1.65 20.20 13.04
C GLY A 65 -0.97 18.88 13.42
N LEU A 66 -1.74 17.82 13.64
CA LEU A 66 -1.23 16.48 14.01
C LEU A 66 -0.25 15.92 12.98
N VAL A 67 -0.53 16.14 11.70
CA VAL A 67 0.31 15.79 10.55
C VAL A 67 0.76 17.10 9.90
N PRO A 68 2.00 17.56 10.18
CA PRO A 68 2.49 18.83 9.65
C PRO A 68 2.58 18.82 8.13
N PHE A 69 2.33 19.95 7.47
CA PHE A 69 2.60 20.11 6.06
C PHE A 69 4.11 20.08 5.77
N GLY A 70 4.49 19.48 4.64
CA GLY A 70 5.89 19.38 4.21
C GLY A 70 6.71 18.30 4.91
N GLU A 71 6.14 17.56 5.87
CA GLU A 71 6.81 16.49 6.59
C GLU A 71 6.38 15.11 6.10
N VAL A 72 7.31 14.14 6.11
CA VAL A 72 7.00 12.76 5.74
C VAL A 72 6.07 12.12 6.77
N TRP A 73 4.97 11.60 6.29
CA TRP A 73 3.97 10.88 7.09
C TRP A 73 3.82 9.45 6.61
N ARG A 74 3.74 8.49 7.55
CA ARG A 74 3.57 7.04 7.27
C ARG A 74 2.20 6.66 6.71
N THR A 75 1.40 7.64 6.32
CA THR A 75 0.07 7.48 5.69
C THR A 75 -0.87 6.59 6.53
N GLY A 76 -0.88 6.86 7.84
CA GLY A 76 -1.66 6.11 8.82
C GLY A 76 -1.07 6.18 10.22
N ALA A 77 -1.27 5.14 11.01
CA ALA A 77 -0.80 5.02 12.38
C ALA A 77 -0.09 3.69 12.62
N ASN A 78 0.72 3.64 13.69
CA ASN A 78 1.54 2.50 14.12
C ASN A 78 2.65 2.20 13.09
N GLU A 79 2.67 1.01 12.49
CA GLU A 79 3.55 0.66 11.38
C GLU A 79 3.24 1.53 10.14
N ALA A 80 4.19 1.70 9.25
CA ALA A 80 3.96 2.32 7.96
C ALA A 80 2.85 1.59 7.19
N THR A 81 2.10 2.30 6.38
CA THR A 81 1.15 1.67 5.48
C THR A 81 1.92 0.82 4.47
N ALA A 82 1.60 -0.45 4.39
CA ALA A 82 2.19 -1.35 3.41
C ALA A 82 1.26 -1.52 2.21
N ILE A 83 1.83 -1.56 1.00
CA ILE A 83 1.13 -1.80 -0.25
C ILE A 83 1.82 -2.92 -1.03
N VAL A 84 1.03 -3.82 -1.59
CA VAL A 84 1.49 -4.95 -2.40
C VAL A 84 0.85 -4.85 -3.78
N PHE A 85 1.65 -5.05 -4.81
CA PHE A 85 1.22 -5.21 -6.19
C PHE A 85 1.58 -6.62 -6.66
N SER A 86 0.60 -7.35 -7.21
CA SER A 86 0.86 -8.71 -7.76
C SER A 86 1.53 -8.71 -9.11
N ASP A 87 1.50 -7.58 -9.81
CA ASP A 87 2.11 -7.33 -11.12
C ASP A 87 2.57 -5.89 -11.21
N ASP A 88 3.35 -5.56 -12.24
CA ASP A 88 3.81 -4.20 -12.52
C ASP A 88 2.62 -3.24 -12.72
N VAL A 89 2.70 -2.05 -12.13
CA VAL A 89 1.67 -1.00 -12.26
C VAL A 89 2.30 0.33 -12.61
N LEU A 90 1.49 1.26 -13.09
CA LEU A 90 1.85 2.67 -13.24
C LEU A 90 1.14 3.47 -12.15
N ILE A 91 1.90 4.20 -11.34
CA ILE A 91 1.37 5.18 -10.37
C ILE A 91 1.59 6.57 -10.92
N GLU A 92 0.51 7.29 -11.23
CA GLU A 92 0.57 8.60 -11.92
C GLU A 92 1.42 8.56 -13.22
N GLY A 93 1.41 7.40 -13.91
CA GLY A 93 2.16 7.17 -15.15
C GLY A 93 3.60 6.68 -14.96
N GLU A 94 4.09 6.54 -13.74
CA GLU A 94 5.45 6.07 -13.43
C GLU A 94 5.43 4.58 -13.03
N LEU A 95 6.31 3.78 -13.63
CA LEU A 95 6.36 2.33 -13.43
C LEU A 95 6.79 1.96 -12.02
N VAL A 96 6.00 1.11 -11.37
CA VAL A 96 6.33 0.43 -10.11
C VAL A 96 6.22 -1.07 -10.33
N PRO A 97 7.33 -1.82 -10.20
CA PRO A 97 7.33 -3.27 -10.35
C PRO A 97 6.44 -3.98 -9.34
N GLU A 98 6.05 -5.23 -9.67
CA GLU A 98 5.44 -6.14 -8.69
C GLU A 98 6.28 -6.19 -7.40
N GLY A 99 5.63 -6.23 -6.24
CA GLY A 99 6.36 -6.25 -4.98
C GLY A 99 5.58 -5.74 -3.79
N THR A 100 6.31 -5.65 -2.67
CA THR A 100 5.79 -5.13 -1.40
C THR A 100 6.56 -3.89 -0.99
N TYR A 101 5.86 -2.82 -0.72
CA TYR A 101 6.42 -1.50 -0.43
C TYR A 101 5.77 -0.88 0.79
N SER A 102 6.43 0.14 1.37
CA SER A 102 5.77 1.08 2.26
C SER A 102 5.24 2.28 1.49
N LEU A 103 4.04 2.72 1.83
CA LEU A 103 3.42 3.93 1.32
C LEU A 103 3.61 5.05 2.34
N TYR A 104 4.38 6.06 1.97
CA TYR A 104 4.51 7.31 2.71
C TYR A 104 3.93 8.46 1.90
N THR A 105 3.62 9.56 2.56
CA THR A 105 3.17 10.79 1.91
C THR A 105 3.81 12.01 2.54
N ILE A 106 3.91 13.09 1.78
CA ILE A 106 4.23 14.43 2.30
C ILE A 106 3.00 15.29 2.02
N PRO A 107 2.15 15.54 3.02
CA PRO A 107 1.00 16.41 2.87
C PRO A 107 1.40 17.85 2.58
N GLY A 108 0.74 18.47 1.62
CA GLY A 108 0.73 19.92 1.43
C GLY A 108 -0.71 20.43 1.50
N GLN A 109 -0.93 21.73 1.41
CA GLN A 109 -2.28 22.31 1.50
C GLN A 109 -3.17 21.87 0.34
N ASN A 110 -2.63 21.81 -0.88
CA ASN A 110 -3.36 21.47 -2.10
C ASN A 110 -2.72 20.33 -2.88
N GLU A 111 -1.45 20.07 -2.63
CA GLU A 111 -0.64 19.12 -3.37
C GLU A 111 0.11 18.21 -2.40
N TRP A 112 0.08 16.91 -2.65
CA TRP A 112 0.72 15.92 -1.84
C TRP A 112 1.78 15.17 -2.65
N THR A 113 2.88 14.80 -2.00
CA THR A 113 3.82 13.84 -2.57
C THR A 113 3.46 12.45 -2.07
N ILE A 114 3.29 11.52 -2.99
CA ILE A 114 3.13 10.08 -2.73
C ILE A 114 4.51 9.45 -2.87
N ILE A 115 4.90 8.63 -1.91
CA ILE A 115 6.21 7.97 -1.86
C ILE A 115 6.01 6.46 -1.77
N ILE A 116 6.58 5.73 -2.73
CA ILE A 116 6.72 4.27 -2.68
C ILE A 116 8.14 3.99 -2.20
N ASN A 117 8.29 3.29 -1.08
CA ASN A 117 9.56 3.06 -0.42
C ASN A 117 9.83 1.56 -0.25
N ASN A 118 11.05 1.11 -0.58
CA ASN A 118 11.44 -0.30 -0.54
C ASN A 118 11.51 -0.89 0.87
N LYS A 119 11.60 -0.04 1.89
CA LYS A 119 11.79 -0.48 3.26
C LYS A 119 10.45 -0.62 4.00
N LEU A 120 10.09 -1.85 4.35
CA LEU A 120 9.02 -2.11 5.31
C LEU A 120 9.52 -1.78 6.71
N SER A 121 8.93 -0.80 7.37
CA SER A 121 9.42 -0.32 8.64
C SER A 121 8.31 0.08 9.62
N TRP A 122 8.68 0.17 10.89
CA TRP A 122 7.89 0.92 11.85
C TRP A 122 7.84 2.39 11.41
N GLY A 123 6.66 3.00 11.44
CA GLY A 123 6.36 4.27 10.76
C GLY A 123 7.23 5.48 11.07
N THR A 124 8.06 5.44 12.11
CA THR A 124 9.03 6.49 12.46
C THR A 124 10.45 6.19 11.95
N GLN A 125 10.64 5.09 11.22
CA GLN A 125 11.94 4.64 10.72
C GLN A 125 12.04 4.81 9.21
N TYR A 126 11.44 5.87 8.68
CA TYR A 126 11.56 6.24 7.28
C TYR A 126 13.01 6.45 6.89
N ASP A 127 13.35 6.00 5.68
CA ASP A 127 14.68 6.12 5.10
C ASP A 127 14.53 6.61 3.66
N GLU A 128 14.91 7.85 3.40
CA GLU A 128 14.79 8.48 2.07
C GLU A 128 15.65 7.78 1.02
N ALA A 129 16.74 7.12 1.41
CA ALA A 129 17.60 6.40 0.48
C ALA A 129 16.91 5.15 -0.12
N GLU A 130 15.81 4.70 0.50
CA GLU A 130 14.99 3.57 0.07
C GLU A 130 13.77 4.00 -0.76
N ASP A 131 13.63 5.29 -1.08
CA ASP A 131 12.55 5.76 -1.94
C ASP A 131 12.73 5.23 -3.35
N PHE A 132 11.76 4.46 -3.80
CA PHE A 132 11.69 3.96 -5.17
C PHE A 132 11.06 4.98 -6.11
N LEU A 133 9.96 5.61 -5.66
CA LEU A 133 9.19 6.57 -6.46
C LEU A 133 8.68 7.71 -5.59
N ARG A 134 8.69 8.92 -6.14
CA ARG A 134 7.96 10.09 -5.64
C ARG A 134 7.14 10.69 -6.77
N VAL A 135 5.84 10.80 -6.59
CA VAL A 135 4.91 11.47 -7.52
C VAL A 135 4.07 12.49 -6.78
N THR A 136 3.59 13.48 -7.51
CA THR A 136 2.80 14.57 -6.96
C THR A 136 1.35 14.46 -7.41
N VAL A 137 0.41 14.59 -6.46
CA VAL A 137 -1.03 14.53 -6.71
C VAL A 137 -1.75 15.68 -6.04
N GLN A 138 -2.94 16.05 -6.55
CA GLN A 138 -3.76 17.10 -5.95
C GLN A 138 -4.67 16.52 -4.86
N SER A 139 -4.65 17.13 -3.68
CA SER A 139 -5.66 16.88 -2.67
C SER A 139 -6.99 17.60 -3.03
N LYS A 140 -8.09 17.06 -2.52
CA LYS A 140 -9.43 17.60 -2.74
C LYS A 140 -10.18 17.71 -1.42
N GLU A 141 -10.97 18.74 -1.26
CA GLU A 141 -11.92 18.82 -0.16
C GLU A 141 -13.03 17.78 -0.33
N SER A 142 -13.48 17.20 0.78
CA SER A 142 -14.51 16.17 0.79
C SER A 142 -15.34 16.26 2.08
N PHE A 143 -16.30 15.36 2.26
CA PHE A 143 -17.05 15.23 3.51
C PHE A 143 -16.13 14.76 4.65
N HIS A 144 -16.49 15.08 5.89
CA HIS A 144 -15.73 14.68 7.06
C HIS A 144 -15.68 13.15 7.22
N MET A 145 -14.48 12.63 7.33
CA MET A 145 -14.17 11.22 7.59
C MET A 145 -13.47 11.10 8.95
N GLU A 146 -14.22 10.73 9.99
CA GLU A 146 -13.70 10.66 11.36
C GLU A 146 -12.53 9.67 11.53
N GLN A 147 -12.64 8.47 10.97
CA GLN A 147 -11.55 7.51 10.94
C GLN A 147 -10.93 7.47 9.55
N MET A 148 -9.62 7.65 9.47
CA MET A 148 -8.88 7.54 8.20
C MET A 148 -9.29 6.29 7.44
N MET A 149 -9.53 6.43 6.15
CA MET A 149 -9.85 5.33 5.25
C MET A 149 -8.96 5.38 4.01
N ILE A 150 -8.52 4.20 3.60
CA ILE A 150 -7.94 3.97 2.27
C ILE A 150 -8.91 3.07 1.52
N TYR A 151 -9.28 3.46 0.30
CA TYR A 151 -10.24 2.73 -0.53
C TYR A 151 -9.96 2.96 -2.02
N PHE A 152 -10.64 2.21 -2.88
CA PHE A 152 -10.56 2.39 -4.32
C PHE A 152 -11.87 2.97 -4.88
N GLU A 153 -11.75 3.76 -5.94
CA GLU A 153 -12.89 4.32 -6.68
C GLU A 153 -12.57 4.37 -8.19
N ASN A 154 -13.62 4.53 -8.99
CA ASN A 154 -13.54 4.61 -10.46
C ASN A 154 -12.74 3.45 -11.07
N VAL A 155 -12.91 2.24 -10.51
CA VAL A 155 -12.18 1.05 -10.95
C VAL A 155 -12.76 0.54 -12.26
N THR A 156 -11.86 0.33 -13.23
CA THR A 156 -12.13 -0.30 -14.53
C THR A 156 -11.33 -1.61 -14.65
N ASP A 157 -11.25 -2.19 -15.84
CA ASP A 157 -10.39 -3.32 -16.14
C ASP A 157 -8.93 -2.93 -16.44
N GLN A 158 -8.62 -1.64 -16.51
CA GLN A 158 -7.29 -1.11 -16.85
C GLN A 158 -6.71 -0.18 -15.78
N ASP A 159 -7.56 0.48 -14.99
CA ASP A 159 -7.13 1.49 -14.04
C ASP A 159 -8.11 1.66 -12.86
N GLY A 160 -7.71 2.47 -11.90
CA GLY A 160 -8.52 2.89 -10.76
C GLY A 160 -7.81 3.97 -9.95
N HIS A 161 -8.49 4.49 -8.95
CA HIS A 161 -7.88 5.45 -8.03
C HIS A 161 -7.82 4.86 -6.62
N LEU A 162 -6.63 4.77 -6.06
CA LEU A 162 -6.41 4.61 -4.63
C LEU A 162 -6.67 5.95 -3.94
N VAL A 163 -7.56 5.99 -2.97
CA VAL A 163 -7.93 7.23 -2.26
C VAL A 163 -7.52 7.14 -0.81
N ILE A 164 -6.74 8.11 -0.34
CA ILE A 164 -6.44 8.34 1.07
C ILE A 164 -7.41 9.43 1.55
N HIS A 165 -8.26 9.11 2.54
CA HIS A 165 -9.29 10.03 3.02
C HIS A 165 -9.28 10.12 4.53
N TRP A 166 -9.08 11.32 5.06
CA TRP A 166 -9.14 11.58 6.48
C TRP A 166 -9.55 13.03 6.74
N ASP A 167 -10.39 13.26 7.76
CA ASP A 167 -11.04 14.54 8.01
C ASP A 167 -11.80 15.01 6.74
N THR A 168 -11.58 16.22 6.31
CA THR A 168 -12.18 16.78 5.09
C THR A 168 -11.27 16.71 3.87
N THR A 169 -10.16 15.97 3.98
CA THR A 169 -9.17 15.87 2.90
C THR A 169 -9.19 14.49 2.26
N ARG A 170 -9.34 14.44 0.94
CA ARG A 170 -9.18 13.23 0.13
C ARG A 170 -8.07 13.41 -0.91
N VAL A 171 -7.30 12.36 -1.13
CA VAL A 171 -6.15 12.36 -2.03
C VAL A 171 -6.28 11.15 -2.96
N PRO A 172 -6.81 11.32 -4.17
CA PRO A 172 -6.86 10.27 -5.17
C PRO A 172 -5.49 10.11 -5.84
N VAL A 173 -5.04 8.88 -5.99
CA VAL A 173 -3.80 8.47 -6.66
C VAL A 173 -4.19 7.54 -7.80
N HIS A 174 -3.85 7.88 -9.03
CA HIS A 174 -4.17 7.08 -10.20
C HIS A 174 -3.24 5.87 -10.30
N ILE A 175 -3.81 4.69 -10.46
CA ILE A 175 -3.10 3.43 -10.66
C ILE A 175 -3.62 2.80 -11.95
N GLN A 176 -2.72 2.47 -12.88
CA GLN A 176 -3.00 1.78 -14.13
C GLN A 176 -2.20 0.48 -14.21
N LEU A 177 -2.67 -0.48 -14.98
CA LEU A 177 -1.89 -1.65 -15.34
C LEU A 177 -0.72 -1.24 -16.24
N ALA A 178 0.44 -1.83 -16.02
CA ALA A 178 1.54 -1.73 -16.97
C ALA A 178 1.26 -2.72 -18.11
N ASP A 179 1.35 -2.25 -19.39
CA ASP A 179 1.13 -3.07 -20.60
C ASP A 179 2.21 -4.16 -20.78
#